data_9852ce64ad4ead16c169a1ec639395a5
#
_entry.id   9852ce64ad4ead16c169a1ec639395a5
#
_cell.length_a   1.000
_cell.length_b   1.000
_cell.length_c   1.000
_cell.angle_alpha   90.00
_cell.angle_beta   90.00
_cell.angle_gamma   90.00
#
_symmetry.space_group_name_H-M   'P 1'
#
loop_
_entity.id
_entity.type
_entity.pdbx_description
1 polymer ?
#
loop_
_entity_poly.entity_id
_entity_poly.type
_entity_poly.pdbx_seq_one_letter_code
_entity_poly.pdbx_strand_id
1 'polypeptide(L)'
;MFQIDRSYIEPIESLESLQGHIWDIRTDHKADPTLPRIANYGISEEQFESYLDSKQRFEDFKASWKKHRLLILVLTFTVPVALFSLLVKSPDTGLYAYTTGFLLCTLVYFVYLTVEAFRARQFRSNPCETFIKALLSWEEARKERE
;
A
#
# COMPACT_ATOMS: atom_id res chain seq x y z
N MET A 1 25.20 -2.13 3.85
CA MET A 1 24.68 -0.80 3.59
C MET A 1 23.46 -0.97 2.70
N PHE A 2 22.27 -0.97 3.30
CA PHE A 2 21.01 -1.15 2.54
C PHE A 2 20.67 0.17 1.88
N GLN A 3 20.86 0.27 0.58
CA GLN A 3 20.34 1.36 -0.23
C GLN A 3 18.83 1.16 -0.33
N ILE A 4 18.08 1.89 0.48
CA ILE A 4 16.63 1.99 0.34
C ILE A 4 16.40 2.81 -0.92
N ASP A 5 15.91 2.14 -1.94
CA ASP A 5 15.53 2.74 -3.22
C ASP A 5 14.44 3.79 -2.95
N ARG A 6 14.82 5.06 -2.92
CA ARG A 6 13.96 6.20 -2.60
C ARG A 6 12.89 6.47 -3.65
N SER A 7 13.02 5.90 -4.84
CA SER A 7 12.06 6.07 -5.94
C SER A 7 10.66 5.51 -5.64
N TYR A 8 10.50 4.81 -4.51
CA TYR A 8 9.24 4.20 -4.08
C TYR A 8 8.57 4.93 -2.92
N ILE A 9 9.11 6.04 -2.42
CA ILE A 9 8.71 6.64 -1.12
C ILE A 9 8.09 8.04 -1.26
N GLU A 10 8.11 8.64 -2.44
CA GLU A 10 7.32 9.85 -2.60
C GLU A 10 5.85 9.45 -2.80
N PRO A 11 4.96 9.75 -1.83
CA PRO A 11 3.56 9.68 -2.11
C PRO A 11 3.29 10.67 -3.23
N ILE A 12 2.78 10.21 -4.35
CA ILE A 12 2.13 11.05 -5.34
C ILE A 12 1.05 11.81 -4.56
N GLU A 13 1.30 13.07 -4.25
CA GLU A 13 0.53 13.90 -3.31
C GLU A 13 -0.86 14.27 -3.84
N SER A 14 -1.15 13.94 -5.07
CA SER A 14 -2.49 13.91 -5.61
C SER A 14 -2.85 12.45 -5.89
N LEU A 15 -3.87 11.98 -5.27
CA LEU A 15 -4.57 10.72 -5.54
C LEU A 15 -5.26 10.70 -6.93
N GLU A 16 -4.70 11.36 -7.89
CA GLU A 16 -4.84 10.98 -9.27
C GLU A 16 -4.14 9.63 -9.36
N SER A 17 -4.96 8.64 -9.38
CA SER A 17 -4.60 7.26 -9.17
C SER A 17 -3.34 6.92 -9.96
N LEU A 18 -2.45 6.11 -9.39
CA LEU A 18 -1.34 5.49 -10.14
C LEU A 18 -1.82 5.00 -11.51
N GLN A 19 -3.04 4.50 -11.56
CA GLN A 19 -3.77 4.10 -12.76
C GLN A 19 -3.96 5.27 -13.74
N GLY A 20 -4.45 6.43 -13.29
CA GLY A 20 -4.62 7.62 -14.13
C GLY A 20 -3.29 8.08 -14.70
N HIS A 21 -2.27 8.23 -13.87
CA HIS A 21 -0.94 8.67 -14.30
C HIS A 21 -0.31 7.75 -15.37
N ILE A 22 -0.44 6.43 -15.20
CA ILE A 22 0.07 5.46 -16.18
C ILE A 22 -0.73 5.55 -17.51
N TRP A 23 -2.04 5.76 -17.44
CA TRP A 23 -2.87 5.95 -18.61
C TRP A 23 -2.52 7.24 -19.36
N ASP A 24 -2.27 8.32 -18.66
CA ASP A 24 -1.87 9.62 -19.24
C ASP A 24 -0.53 9.48 -19.98
N ILE A 25 0.50 8.89 -19.34
CA ILE A 25 1.78 8.63 -20.00
C ILE A 25 1.60 7.82 -21.28
N ARG A 26 0.80 6.76 -21.26
CA ARG A 26 0.59 5.89 -22.42
C ARG A 26 -0.21 6.56 -23.53
N THR A 27 -1.15 7.44 -23.19
CA THR A 27 -2.01 8.13 -24.14
C THR A 27 -1.27 9.29 -24.78
N ASP A 28 -0.61 10.10 -24.01
CA ASP A 28 0.09 11.31 -24.47
C ASP A 28 1.31 10.96 -25.34
N HIS A 29 1.94 9.82 -25.06
CA HIS A 29 3.18 9.42 -25.75
C HIS A 29 3.02 8.17 -26.62
N LYS A 30 1.79 7.82 -27.00
CA LYS A 30 1.49 6.63 -27.81
C LYS A 30 2.27 6.55 -29.12
N ALA A 31 2.59 7.69 -29.73
CA ALA A 31 3.33 7.79 -30.99
C ALA A 31 4.88 7.68 -30.80
N ASP A 32 5.39 7.74 -29.57
CA ASP A 32 6.83 7.68 -29.32
C ASP A 32 7.34 6.23 -29.48
N PRO A 33 8.29 5.98 -30.41
CA PRO A 33 8.84 4.65 -30.64
C PRO A 33 9.68 4.14 -29.46
N THR A 34 10.15 5.03 -28.56
CA THR A 34 10.97 4.68 -27.39
C THR A 34 10.14 4.29 -26.18
N LEU A 35 8.81 4.52 -26.24
CA LEU A 35 7.90 4.17 -25.16
C LEU A 35 7.89 2.64 -24.91
N PRO A 36 8.10 2.17 -23.67
CA PRO A 36 7.96 0.76 -23.34
C PRO A 36 6.57 0.23 -23.71
N ARG A 37 6.51 -0.90 -24.43
CA ARG A 37 5.24 -1.54 -24.86
C ARG A 37 4.97 -2.78 -24.01
N ILE A 38 3.72 -2.94 -23.58
CA ILE A 38 3.27 -4.09 -22.80
C ILE A 38 3.61 -5.42 -23.47
N ALA A 39 3.49 -5.50 -24.78
CA ALA A 39 3.80 -6.71 -25.53
C ALA A 39 5.24 -7.22 -25.35
N ASN A 40 6.20 -6.32 -25.09
CA ASN A 40 7.60 -6.68 -24.87
C ASN A 40 7.83 -7.42 -23.54
N TYR A 41 6.86 -7.35 -22.62
CA TYR A 41 6.92 -7.98 -21.29
C TYR A 41 6.05 -9.24 -21.20
N GLY A 42 5.43 -9.66 -22.32
CA GLY A 42 4.56 -10.84 -22.36
C GLY A 42 3.28 -10.70 -21.52
N ILE A 43 2.80 -9.49 -21.34
CA ILE A 43 1.63 -9.15 -20.53
C ILE A 43 0.48 -8.79 -21.47
N SER A 44 -0.75 -9.30 -21.19
CA SER A 44 -1.95 -8.85 -21.89
C SER A 44 -2.47 -7.55 -21.28
N GLU A 45 -3.19 -6.73 -22.06
CA GLU A 45 -3.83 -5.50 -21.57
C GLU A 45 -4.77 -5.78 -20.39
N GLU A 46 -5.58 -6.83 -20.49
CA GLU A 46 -6.52 -7.23 -19.44
C GLU A 46 -5.81 -7.61 -18.12
N GLN A 47 -4.69 -8.35 -18.23
CA GLN A 47 -3.86 -8.68 -17.05
C GLN A 47 -3.26 -7.42 -16.42
N PHE A 48 -2.86 -6.48 -17.25
CA PHE A 48 -2.27 -5.22 -16.77
C PHE A 48 -3.31 -4.35 -16.08
N GLU A 49 -4.51 -4.20 -16.64
CA GLU A 49 -5.62 -3.46 -16.02
C GLU A 49 -6.03 -4.06 -14.68
N SER A 50 -6.20 -5.38 -14.62
CA SER A 50 -6.51 -6.09 -13.37
C SER A 50 -5.42 -5.93 -12.31
N TYR A 51 -4.15 -5.91 -12.75
CA TYR A 51 -3.02 -5.66 -11.86
C TYR A 51 -3.04 -4.23 -11.31
N LEU A 52 -3.26 -3.22 -12.17
CA LEU A 52 -3.33 -1.81 -11.76
C LEU A 52 -4.45 -1.57 -10.74
N ASP A 53 -5.64 -2.13 -10.98
CA ASP A 53 -6.77 -2.03 -10.05
C ASP A 53 -6.43 -2.66 -8.69
N SER A 54 -5.82 -3.84 -8.70
CA SER A 54 -5.39 -4.50 -7.46
C SER A 54 -4.31 -3.71 -6.70
N LYS A 55 -3.38 -3.11 -7.42
CA LYS A 55 -2.32 -2.28 -6.84
C LYS A 55 -2.88 -0.98 -6.28
N GLN A 56 -3.79 -0.32 -7.01
CA GLN A 56 -4.46 0.89 -6.55
C GLN A 56 -5.23 0.63 -5.24
N ARG A 57 -6.02 -0.44 -5.18
CA ARG A 57 -6.74 -0.82 -3.95
C ARG A 57 -5.80 -1.08 -2.76
N PHE A 58 -4.62 -1.61 -3.04
CA PHE A 58 -3.62 -1.82 -1.99
C PHE A 58 -3.02 -0.51 -1.48
N GLU A 59 -2.70 0.44 -2.37
CA GLU A 59 -2.21 1.76 -1.98
C GLU A 59 -3.29 2.56 -1.24
N ASP A 60 -4.55 2.50 -1.67
CA ASP A 60 -5.69 3.11 -0.98
C ASP A 60 -5.88 2.52 0.42
N PHE A 61 -5.72 1.20 0.56
CA PHE A 61 -5.75 0.54 1.86
C PHE A 61 -4.62 1.04 2.78
N LYS A 62 -3.40 1.17 2.27
CA LYS A 62 -2.27 1.71 3.03
C LYS A 62 -2.49 3.16 3.46
N ALA A 63 -2.99 3.98 2.54
CA ALA A 63 -3.31 5.38 2.81
C ALA A 63 -4.41 5.50 3.87
N SER A 64 -5.48 4.72 3.75
CA SER A 64 -6.56 4.66 4.72
C SER A 64 -6.05 4.20 6.10
N TRP A 65 -5.23 3.14 6.13
CA TRP A 65 -4.62 2.69 7.38
C TRP A 65 -3.75 3.78 8.00
N LYS A 66 -2.87 4.42 7.23
CA LYS A 66 -2.01 5.49 7.71
C LYS A 66 -2.81 6.64 8.32
N LYS A 67 -3.94 7.00 7.70
CA LYS A 67 -4.86 8.05 8.16
C LYS A 67 -5.59 7.67 9.45
N HIS A 68 -6.06 6.42 9.57
CA HIS A 68 -6.94 6.00 10.65
C HIS A 68 -6.26 5.12 11.71
N ARG A 69 -4.97 4.80 11.56
CA ARG A 69 -4.25 3.86 12.44
C ARG A 69 -4.37 4.20 13.92
N LEU A 70 -4.25 5.49 14.26
CA LEU A 70 -4.33 5.94 15.64
C LEU A 70 -5.73 5.73 16.21
N LEU A 71 -6.77 6.07 15.45
CA LEU A 71 -8.16 5.85 15.84
C LEU A 71 -8.45 4.35 16.03
N ILE A 72 -8.00 3.51 15.09
CA ILE A 72 -8.19 2.05 15.16
C ILE A 72 -7.51 1.48 16.41
N LEU A 73 -6.27 1.87 16.68
CA LEU A 73 -5.53 1.39 17.85
C LEU A 73 -6.17 1.87 19.16
N VAL A 74 -6.60 3.13 19.22
CA VAL A 74 -7.29 3.68 20.40
C VAL A 74 -8.59 2.92 20.65
N LEU A 75 -9.41 2.70 19.63
CA LEU A 75 -10.66 1.93 19.77
C LEU A 75 -10.38 0.47 20.17
N THR A 76 -9.40 -0.18 19.55
CA THR A 76 -9.02 -1.57 19.86
C THR A 76 -8.54 -1.71 21.31
N PHE A 77 -7.92 -0.69 21.85
CA PHE A 77 -7.52 -0.67 23.26
C PHE A 77 -8.68 -0.33 24.21
N THR A 78 -9.41 0.74 23.90
CA THR A 78 -10.41 1.31 24.81
C THR A 78 -11.64 0.41 24.97
N VAL A 79 -12.09 -0.24 23.89
CA VAL A 79 -13.31 -1.08 23.92
C VAL A 79 -13.16 -2.27 24.87
N PRO A 80 -12.09 -3.10 24.81
CA PRO A 80 -11.92 -4.18 25.78
C PRO A 80 -11.78 -3.67 27.22
N VAL A 81 -11.03 -2.58 27.44
CA VAL A 81 -10.86 -1.99 28.78
C VAL A 81 -12.21 -1.57 29.36
N ALA A 82 -13.05 -0.90 28.56
CA ALA A 82 -14.38 -0.49 28.99
C ALA A 82 -15.28 -1.70 29.29
N LEU A 83 -15.29 -2.71 28.42
CA LEU A 83 -16.09 -3.92 28.61
C LEU A 83 -15.67 -4.68 29.86
N PHE A 84 -14.37 -4.89 30.07
CA PHE A 84 -13.88 -5.55 31.28
C PHE A 84 -14.25 -4.77 32.55
N SER A 85 -14.14 -3.45 32.54
CA SER A 85 -14.49 -2.60 33.67
C SER A 85 -15.98 -2.65 34.04
N LEU A 86 -16.85 -2.91 33.05
CA LEU A 86 -18.30 -3.03 33.26
C LEU A 86 -18.74 -4.43 33.73
N LEU A 87 -18.08 -5.48 33.18
CA LEU A 87 -18.51 -6.86 33.36
C LEU A 87 -17.86 -7.54 34.58
N VAL A 88 -16.65 -7.16 34.95
CA VAL A 88 -15.87 -7.84 36.00
C VAL A 88 -15.60 -6.87 37.15
N LYS A 89 -16.15 -7.17 38.31
CA LYS A 89 -15.96 -6.42 39.56
C LYS A 89 -14.95 -7.10 40.48
N SER A 90 -13.73 -7.29 39.99
CA SER A 90 -12.61 -7.87 40.76
C SER A 90 -11.50 -6.82 40.94
N PRO A 91 -10.73 -6.84 42.06
CA PRO A 91 -9.63 -5.91 42.25
C PRO A 91 -8.55 -5.98 41.17
N ASP A 92 -8.37 -7.14 40.53
CA ASP A 92 -7.40 -7.36 39.46
C ASP A 92 -7.93 -7.05 38.06
N THR A 93 -9.19 -6.62 37.94
CA THR A 93 -9.86 -6.35 36.66
C THR A 93 -9.08 -5.35 35.81
N GLY A 94 -8.52 -4.31 36.43
CA GLY A 94 -7.76 -3.30 35.74
C GLY A 94 -6.55 -3.90 35.01
N LEU A 95 -5.77 -4.74 35.67
CA LEU A 95 -4.59 -5.37 35.09
C LEU A 95 -4.95 -6.25 33.89
N TYR A 96 -5.98 -7.10 34.03
CA TYR A 96 -6.45 -7.97 32.94
C TYR A 96 -7.01 -7.17 31.76
N ALA A 97 -7.76 -6.10 32.01
CA ALA A 97 -8.31 -5.23 30.98
C ALA A 97 -7.20 -4.57 30.14
N TYR A 98 -6.22 -3.96 30.82
CA TYR A 98 -5.10 -3.30 30.14
C TYR A 98 -4.22 -4.28 29.37
N THR A 99 -3.92 -5.45 29.93
CA THR A 99 -3.11 -6.49 29.26
C THR A 99 -3.83 -7.00 28.02
N THR A 100 -5.12 -7.25 28.10
CA THR A 100 -5.92 -7.69 26.95
C THR A 100 -5.97 -6.62 25.88
N GLY A 101 -6.22 -5.36 26.23
CA GLY A 101 -6.22 -4.24 25.30
C GLY A 101 -4.88 -4.10 24.57
N PHE A 102 -3.77 -4.20 25.31
CA PHE A 102 -2.42 -4.13 24.71
C PHE A 102 -2.13 -5.30 23.77
N LEU A 103 -2.49 -6.53 24.17
CA LEU A 103 -2.32 -7.71 23.31
C LEU A 103 -3.12 -7.62 22.02
N LEU A 104 -4.37 -7.14 22.08
CA LEU A 104 -5.20 -6.92 20.90
C LEU A 104 -4.62 -5.86 19.97
N CYS A 105 -4.15 -4.74 20.50
CA CYS A 105 -3.47 -3.71 19.69
C CYS A 105 -2.24 -4.26 18.97
N THR A 106 -1.43 -5.02 19.70
CA THR A 106 -0.21 -5.64 19.15
C THR A 106 -0.58 -6.64 18.05
N LEU A 107 -1.62 -7.45 18.26
CA LEU A 107 -2.10 -8.40 17.28
C LEU A 107 -2.60 -7.71 16.01
N VAL A 108 -3.45 -6.69 16.14
CA VAL A 108 -3.98 -5.92 14.99
C VAL A 108 -2.85 -5.30 14.18
N TYR A 109 -1.87 -4.70 14.87
CA TYR A 109 -0.72 -4.11 14.20
C TYR A 109 0.16 -5.15 13.50
N PHE A 110 0.37 -6.30 14.12
CA PHE A 110 1.13 -7.41 13.53
C PHE A 110 0.45 -7.99 12.30
N VAL A 111 -0.88 -8.18 12.36
CA VAL A 111 -1.68 -8.63 11.21
C VAL A 111 -1.55 -7.64 10.05
N TYR A 112 -1.66 -6.34 10.33
CA TYR A 112 -1.47 -5.33 9.30
C TYR A 112 -0.09 -5.44 8.63
N LEU A 113 1.00 -5.49 9.42
CA LEU A 113 2.36 -5.61 8.89
C LEU A 113 2.54 -6.89 8.04
N THR A 114 1.94 -7.99 8.48
CA THR A 114 2.01 -9.27 7.76
C THR A 114 1.30 -9.18 6.41
N VAL A 115 0.10 -8.59 6.39
CA VAL A 115 -0.67 -8.41 5.14
C VAL A 115 0.06 -7.46 4.19
N GLU A 116 0.61 -6.36 4.71
CA GLU A 116 1.39 -5.42 3.92
C GLU A 116 2.62 -6.09 3.30
N ALA A 117 3.41 -6.80 4.10
CA ALA A 117 4.61 -7.50 3.64
C ALA A 117 4.29 -8.59 2.61
N PHE A 118 3.22 -9.35 2.83
CA PHE A 118 2.79 -10.41 1.90
C PHE A 118 2.38 -9.83 0.55
N ARG A 119 1.53 -8.82 0.55
CA ARG A 119 1.08 -8.15 -0.68
C ARG A 119 2.20 -7.44 -1.40
N ALA A 120 3.08 -6.74 -0.67
CA ALA A 120 4.24 -6.09 -1.27
C ALA A 120 5.16 -7.10 -1.99
N ARG A 121 5.35 -8.31 -1.44
CA ARG A 121 6.10 -9.38 -2.10
C ARG A 121 5.41 -9.86 -3.37
N GLN A 122 4.09 -10.05 -3.32
CA GLN A 122 3.29 -10.50 -4.46
C GLN A 122 3.37 -9.52 -5.63
N PHE A 123 3.27 -8.22 -5.36
CA PHE A 123 3.42 -7.19 -6.39
C PHE A 123 4.83 -7.15 -6.97
N ARG A 124 5.87 -7.25 -6.12
CA ARG A 124 7.28 -7.16 -6.56
C ARG A 124 7.68 -8.26 -7.54
N SER A 125 7.11 -9.45 -7.44
CA SER A 125 7.42 -10.59 -8.33
C SER A 125 6.60 -10.59 -9.62
N ASN A 126 5.68 -9.64 -9.81
CA ASN A 126 4.81 -9.61 -10.99
C ASN A 126 5.50 -8.90 -12.17
N PRO A 127 5.46 -9.45 -13.40
CA PRO A 127 6.03 -8.81 -14.58
C PRO A 127 5.43 -7.44 -14.88
N CYS A 128 4.16 -7.19 -14.50
CA CYS A 128 3.53 -5.88 -14.60
C CYS A 128 4.28 -4.80 -13.81
N GLU A 129 4.88 -5.15 -12.67
CA GLU A 129 5.68 -4.21 -11.88
C GLU A 129 6.96 -3.79 -12.63
N THR A 130 7.59 -4.73 -13.33
CA THR A 130 8.77 -4.44 -14.15
C THR A 130 8.42 -3.49 -15.29
N PHE A 131 7.27 -3.69 -15.93
CA PHE A 131 6.78 -2.78 -16.96
C PHE A 131 6.48 -1.38 -16.42
N ILE A 132 5.79 -1.26 -15.27
CA ILE A 132 5.50 0.03 -14.64
C ILE A 132 6.80 0.78 -14.31
N LYS A 133 7.78 0.10 -13.74
CA LYS A 133 9.09 0.70 -13.45
C LYS A 133 9.81 1.18 -14.71
N ALA A 134 9.76 0.41 -15.77
CA ALA A 134 10.33 0.81 -17.06
C ALA A 134 9.62 2.04 -17.64
N LEU A 135 8.30 2.13 -17.48
CA LEU A 135 7.52 3.27 -17.94
C LEU A 135 7.85 4.55 -17.16
N LEU A 136 7.91 4.45 -15.83
CA LEU A 136 8.23 5.59 -14.96
C LEU A 136 9.68 6.05 -15.17
N SER A 137 10.63 5.13 -15.30
CA SER A 137 12.03 5.48 -15.58
C SER A 137 12.22 6.12 -16.95
N TRP A 138 11.40 5.73 -17.95
CA TRP A 138 11.37 6.36 -19.25
C TRP A 138 10.85 7.81 -19.16
N GLU A 139 9.79 8.05 -18.39
CA GLU A 139 9.23 9.39 -18.16
C GLU A 139 10.25 10.30 -17.44
N GLU A 140 10.92 9.81 -16.39
CA GLU A 140 11.98 10.54 -15.69
C GLU A 140 13.12 10.93 -16.63
N ALA A 141 13.64 9.97 -17.38
CA ALA A 141 14.74 10.21 -18.33
C ALA A 141 14.35 11.19 -19.45
N ARG A 142 13.07 11.33 -19.74
CA ARG A 142 12.55 12.33 -20.69
C ARG A 142 12.50 13.71 -20.06
N LYS A 143 11.98 13.84 -18.84
CA LYS A 143 11.91 15.10 -18.10
C LYS A 143 13.30 15.73 -17.86
N GLU A 144 14.32 14.88 -17.71
CA GLU A 144 15.71 15.36 -17.58
C GLU A 144 16.31 15.88 -18.90
N ARG A 145 15.71 15.57 -20.04
CA ARG A 145 16.18 15.98 -21.38
C ARG A 145 15.48 17.23 -21.92
N GLU A 146 14.35 17.60 -21.36
CA GLU A 146 13.59 18.83 -21.68
C GLU A 146 14.05 20.01 -20.83
#